data_36a628d90dc0dd0857c4b64174f45d4a
#
_entry.id   36a628d90dc0dd0857c4b64174f45d4a
#
_cell.length_a   1.000
_cell.length_b   1.000
_cell.length_c   1.000
_cell.angle_alpha   90.00
_cell.angle_beta   90.00
_cell.angle_gamma   90.00
#
_symmetry.space_group_name_H-M   'P 1'
#
loop_
_entity.id
_entity.type
_entity.pdbx_description
1 polymer ?
#
loop_
_entity_poly.entity_id
_entity_poly.type
_entity_poly.pdbx_seq_one_letter_code
_entity_poly.pdbx_strand_id
1 'polypeptide(L)'
;MACILRAPSADSCGVMVVTTQERDHQINGDSELRKAIDALKGRWLIGLHHNWHDWHFKYDPLFDFSMAGDGDLIEVGGKAVPRIPMDACNFVQETFHPGVAEKFWDILYVARAVNFKRIPEFFDAIRKLYDQGHKYRVLFICPVAPYDPKEEKTVFYKIRDVYDKMFSESEKDLFNLLTIDYRYPFPFDLNTLAHFYRSSKVFVHTADDERRCRVASYAWASGLPVVGMECVGGLLPSEARESPYFFEPKSYADFPAEIIKAISSLPAQGWDQVLMQETFSEAYTPNTLDLWLSRMAERRGLAYQAGRLSRANLSIRLGRHHNGVEGPNCLKAVLLDFVHWLDSSHDKLPALLELQDPERAIQGSMEPVGVAGLLGRIFSR
;
A
#
# COMPACT_ATOMS: atom_id res chain seq x y z
N MET A 1 -11.17 -9.03 2.17
CA MET A 1 -11.63 -9.52 3.49
C MET A 1 -11.74 -8.35 4.44
N ALA A 2 -12.82 -8.26 5.19
CA ALA A 2 -12.97 -7.26 6.23
C ALA A 2 -11.79 -7.32 7.20
N CYS A 3 -11.25 -6.17 7.56
CA CYS A 3 -10.13 -6.03 8.48
C CYS A 3 -10.66 -5.51 9.83
N ILE A 4 -10.49 -6.28 10.89
CA ILE A 4 -10.79 -5.80 12.24
C ILE A 4 -9.58 -5.05 12.76
N LEU A 5 -9.72 -3.75 12.94
CA LEU A 5 -8.68 -2.91 13.53
C LEU A 5 -8.73 -2.94 15.06
N ARG A 6 -9.93 -3.15 15.60
CA ARG A 6 -10.17 -3.16 17.04
C ARG A 6 -11.43 -3.93 17.38
N ALA A 7 -11.39 -4.73 18.47
CA ALA A 7 -12.59 -5.30 19.05
C ALA A 7 -13.35 -4.28 19.93
N PRO A 8 -14.68 -4.33 20.02
CA PRO A 8 -15.44 -3.51 20.95
C PRO A 8 -15.19 -3.94 22.39
N SER A 9 -15.35 -3.01 23.32
CA SER A 9 -15.35 -3.25 24.76
C SER A 9 -16.54 -2.56 25.44
N ALA A 10 -16.67 -2.64 26.74
CA ALA A 10 -17.76 -1.98 27.48
C ALA A 10 -17.71 -0.44 27.34
N ASP A 11 -16.50 0.12 27.16
CA ASP A 11 -16.20 1.54 27.16
C ASP A 11 -15.74 2.05 25.78
N SER A 12 -15.78 1.21 24.75
CA SER A 12 -15.28 1.58 23.43
C SER A 12 -15.84 0.75 22.28
N CYS A 13 -16.17 1.41 21.17
CA CYS A 13 -16.62 0.74 19.96
C CYS A 13 -15.52 -0.09 19.30
N GLY A 14 -15.91 -1.12 18.57
CA GLY A 14 -15.05 -1.83 17.64
C GLY A 14 -14.83 -1.04 16.35
N VAL A 15 -13.83 -1.44 15.57
CA VAL A 15 -13.55 -0.84 14.25
C VAL A 15 -13.33 -1.96 13.24
N MET A 16 -14.13 -1.97 12.20
CA MET A 16 -14.02 -2.86 11.05
C MET A 16 -13.86 -2.04 9.77
N VAL A 17 -12.97 -2.47 8.90
CA VAL A 17 -12.77 -1.86 7.58
C VAL A 17 -13.04 -2.89 6.51
N VAL A 18 -13.87 -2.54 5.54
CA VAL A 18 -14.25 -3.35 4.38
C VAL A 18 -13.63 -2.72 3.13
N THR A 19 -13.19 -3.50 2.17
CA THR A 19 -12.65 -2.99 0.91
C THR A 19 -13.76 -2.64 -0.09
N THR A 20 -13.47 -1.76 -1.04
CA THR A 20 -14.40 -1.45 -2.15
C THR A 20 -14.71 -2.69 -2.97
N GLN A 21 -13.79 -3.62 -3.09
CA GLN A 21 -14.01 -4.87 -3.79
C GLN A 21 -15.06 -5.75 -3.08
N GLU A 22 -14.99 -5.85 -1.75
CA GLU A 22 -16.01 -6.58 -0.97
C GLU A 22 -17.35 -5.87 -1.03
N ARG A 23 -17.38 -4.53 -0.97
CA ARG A 23 -18.60 -3.76 -1.18
C ARG A 23 -19.26 -4.11 -2.51
N ASP A 24 -18.49 -4.04 -3.60
CA ASP A 24 -19.05 -4.15 -4.96
C ASP A 24 -19.44 -5.58 -5.32
N HIS A 25 -18.65 -6.57 -4.91
CA HIS A 25 -18.88 -7.97 -5.30
C HIS A 25 -19.73 -8.77 -4.31
N GLN A 26 -19.86 -8.33 -3.06
CA GLN A 26 -20.54 -9.10 -2.01
C GLN A 26 -21.67 -8.30 -1.37
N ILE A 27 -21.38 -7.10 -0.86
CA ILE A 27 -22.32 -6.35 -0.04
C ILE A 27 -23.43 -5.71 -0.88
N ASN A 28 -23.10 -5.13 -2.04
CA ASN A 28 -24.09 -4.41 -2.87
C ASN A 28 -25.18 -5.31 -3.46
N GLY A 29 -24.89 -6.58 -3.70
CA GLY A 29 -25.85 -7.57 -4.21
C GLY A 29 -26.59 -8.36 -3.14
N ASP A 30 -26.29 -8.14 -1.84
CA ASP A 30 -26.80 -8.93 -0.75
C ASP A 30 -27.47 -8.07 0.33
N SER A 31 -28.81 -8.09 0.33
CA SER A 31 -29.59 -7.34 1.30
C SER A 31 -29.49 -7.90 2.73
N GLU A 32 -29.23 -9.20 2.89
CA GLU A 32 -29.05 -9.85 4.20
C GLU A 32 -27.72 -9.45 4.80
N LEU A 33 -26.64 -9.54 4.02
CA LEU A 33 -25.33 -9.11 4.45
C LEU A 33 -25.32 -7.60 4.79
N ARG A 34 -25.97 -6.76 3.99
CA ARG A 34 -26.09 -5.33 4.30
C ARG A 34 -26.79 -5.09 5.64
N LYS A 35 -27.89 -5.78 5.91
CA LYS A 35 -28.64 -5.69 7.18
C LYS A 35 -27.77 -6.18 8.35
N ALA A 36 -27.05 -7.28 8.18
CA ALA A 36 -26.16 -7.80 9.21
C ALA A 36 -25.03 -6.81 9.54
N ILE A 37 -24.40 -6.19 8.53
CA ILE A 37 -23.39 -5.15 8.76
C ILE A 37 -24.00 -3.90 9.40
N ASP A 38 -25.19 -3.48 8.96
CA ASP A 38 -25.88 -2.31 9.55
C ASP A 38 -26.24 -2.53 11.02
N ALA A 39 -26.60 -3.75 11.41
CA ALA A 39 -26.87 -4.12 12.79
C ALA A 39 -25.63 -3.96 13.71
N LEU A 40 -24.41 -4.10 13.18
CA LEU A 40 -23.19 -3.87 13.96
C LEU A 40 -22.97 -2.40 14.33
N LYS A 41 -23.60 -1.44 13.65
CA LYS A 41 -23.33 0.01 13.78
C LYS A 41 -23.63 0.58 15.17
N GLY A 42 -24.38 -0.12 16.00
CA GLY A 42 -24.60 0.25 17.39
C GLY A 42 -23.34 0.14 18.28
N ARG A 43 -22.38 -0.70 17.87
CA ARG A 43 -21.18 -1.01 18.64
C ARG A 43 -19.88 -0.92 17.82
N TRP A 44 -19.99 -0.74 16.50
CA TRP A 44 -18.86 -0.74 15.59
C TRP A 44 -18.84 0.52 14.73
N LEU A 45 -17.64 1.03 14.47
CA LEU A 45 -17.35 1.88 13.34
C LEU A 45 -17.05 1.02 12.12
N ILE A 46 -17.75 1.27 11.03
CA ILE A 46 -17.60 0.55 9.77
C ILE A 46 -16.95 1.47 8.74
N GLY A 47 -15.71 1.18 8.38
CA GLY A 47 -14.95 1.92 7.38
C GLY A 47 -14.94 1.26 6.02
N LEU A 48 -14.80 2.05 4.98
CA LEU A 48 -14.58 1.61 3.61
C LEU A 48 -13.16 1.96 3.17
N HIS A 49 -12.34 0.96 2.90
CA HIS A 49 -11.01 1.13 2.34
C HIS A 49 -11.07 1.09 0.81
N HIS A 50 -10.71 2.20 0.17
CA HIS A 50 -10.72 2.29 -1.27
C HIS A 50 -9.49 1.65 -1.89
N ASN A 51 -9.69 0.89 -2.98
CA ASN A 51 -8.59 0.41 -3.81
C ASN A 51 -7.89 1.58 -4.51
N TRP A 52 -6.63 1.42 -4.82
CA TRP A 52 -5.80 2.44 -5.47
C TRP A 52 -6.34 2.94 -6.81
N HIS A 53 -7.19 2.15 -7.49
CA HIS A 53 -7.81 2.47 -8.78
C HIS A 53 -9.27 2.94 -8.64
N ASP A 54 -9.84 2.97 -7.44
CA ASP A 54 -11.21 3.39 -7.20
C ASP A 54 -11.24 4.85 -6.72
N TRP A 55 -11.41 5.74 -7.67
CA TRP A 55 -11.48 7.20 -7.44
C TRP A 55 -12.91 7.72 -7.42
N HIS A 56 -13.89 6.87 -7.77
CA HIS A 56 -15.28 7.24 -7.82
C HIS A 56 -15.95 6.95 -6.48
N PHE A 57 -15.81 7.89 -5.57
CA PHE A 57 -16.48 7.80 -4.28
C PHE A 57 -17.99 7.88 -4.48
N LYS A 58 -18.68 6.86 -4.04
CA LYS A 58 -20.12 6.86 -3.95
C LYS A 58 -20.51 6.90 -2.48
N TYR A 59 -21.41 7.83 -2.13
CA TYR A 59 -21.97 7.84 -0.80
C TYR A 59 -22.74 6.54 -0.55
N ASP A 60 -22.36 5.85 0.50
CA ASP A 60 -23.08 4.67 1.00
C ASP A 60 -23.24 4.83 2.52
N PRO A 61 -24.51 4.98 3.01
CA PRO A 61 -24.76 5.19 4.44
C PRO A 61 -24.39 4.00 5.32
N LEU A 62 -24.06 2.86 4.72
CA LEU A 62 -23.54 1.70 5.45
C LEU A 62 -22.20 1.99 6.11
N PHE A 63 -21.37 2.84 5.49
CA PHE A 63 -20.02 3.12 5.97
C PHE A 63 -19.98 4.46 6.71
N ASP A 64 -19.32 4.47 7.87
CA ASP A 64 -19.17 5.65 8.72
C ASP A 64 -18.05 6.57 8.25
N PHE A 65 -17.05 6.01 7.57
CA PHE A 65 -15.93 6.74 6.99
C PHE A 65 -15.31 6.01 5.80
N SER A 66 -14.54 6.75 5.00
CA SER A 66 -13.72 6.21 3.92
C SER A 66 -12.23 6.39 4.24
N MET A 67 -11.42 5.37 3.96
CA MET A 67 -9.95 5.48 3.97
C MET A 67 -9.48 5.70 2.53
N ALA A 68 -9.15 6.93 2.20
CA ALA A 68 -8.74 7.30 0.84
C ALA A 68 -8.28 8.76 0.72
N GLY A 69 -7.22 9.00 -0.04
CA GLY A 69 -6.82 10.33 -0.51
C GLY A 69 -6.58 11.39 0.57
N ASP A 70 -6.71 12.67 0.23
CA ASP A 70 -6.37 13.81 1.08
C ASP A 70 -7.60 14.44 1.76
N GLY A 71 -7.39 15.06 2.94
CA GLY A 71 -8.41 15.78 3.70
C GLY A 71 -9.31 14.88 4.55
N ASP A 72 -10.19 15.50 5.34
CA ASP A 72 -11.03 14.82 6.33
C ASP A 72 -12.49 14.62 5.90
N LEU A 73 -12.89 15.23 4.79
CA LEU A 73 -14.23 15.11 4.20
C LEU A 73 -14.16 14.99 2.69
N ILE A 74 -15.05 14.18 2.14
CA ILE A 74 -15.33 14.13 0.70
C ILE A 74 -16.78 14.50 0.51
N GLU A 75 -17.07 15.39 -0.44
CA GLU A 75 -18.44 15.67 -0.84
C GLU A 75 -18.85 14.73 -1.98
N VAL A 76 -19.89 13.94 -1.76
CA VAL A 76 -20.41 13.01 -2.75
C VAL A 76 -21.93 13.22 -2.85
N GLY A 77 -22.39 13.69 -4.01
CA GLY A 77 -23.82 13.93 -4.24
C GLY A 77 -24.44 14.89 -3.22
N GLY A 78 -23.75 15.97 -2.84
CA GLY A 78 -24.21 16.95 -1.84
C GLY A 78 -24.17 16.46 -0.40
N LYS A 79 -23.45 15.34 -0.11
CA LYS A 79 -23.28 14.81 1.25
C LYS A 79 -21.79 14.72 1.58
N ALA A 80 -21.43 15.26 2.75
CA ALA A 80 -20.08 15.10 3.27
C ALA A 80 -19.89 13.70 3.83
N VAL A 81 -18.89 12.99 3.30
CA VAL A 81 -18.45 11.67 3.77
C VAL A 81 -17.17 11.84 4.58
N PRO A 82 -17.15 11.44 5.87
CA PRO A 82 -15.95 11.48 6.67
C PRO A 82 -14.84 10.63 6.03
N ARG A 83 -13.61 11.15 6.04
CA ARG A 83 -12.47 10.52 5.42
C ARG A 83 -11.28 10.47 6.37
N ILE A 84 -10.59 9.34 6.35
CA ILE A 84 -9.26 9.18 6.94
C ILE A 84 -8.26 9.19 5.79
N PRO A 85 -7.34 10.17 5.72
CA PRO A 85 -6.39 10.31 4.61
C PRO A 85 -5.21 9.34 4.75
N MET A 86 -5.51 8.09 5.01
CA MET A 86 -4.52 7.03 5.22
C MET A 86 -4.98 5.74 4.52
N ASP A 87 -4.02 4.95 4.10
CA ASP A 87 -4.25 3.60 3.58
C ASP A 87 -3.10 2.64 3.93
N ALA A 88 -3.12 1.44 3.36
CA ALA A 88 -2.09 0.43 3.60
C ALA A 88 -0.66 0.90 3.29
N CYS A 89 -0.49 1.91 2.42
CA CYS A 89 0.82 2.42 2.04
C CYS A 89 1.45 3.32 3.11
N ASN A 90 0.68 3.79 4.08
CA ASN A 90 1.20 4.52 5.23
C ASN A 90 1.82 3.60 6.30
N PHE A 91 1.46 2.30 6.30
CA PHE A 91 1.95 1.36 7.30
C PHE A 91 3.11 0.55 6.74
N VAL A 92 4.26 1.20 6.60
CA VAL A 92 5.50 0.59 6.08
C VAL A 92 6.20 -0.15 7.22
N GLN A 93 6.63 -1.39 6.94
CA GLN A 93 7.34 -2.23 7.90
C GLN A 93 8.63 -1.55 8.38
N GLU A 94 8.99 -1.76 9.63
CA GLU A 94 10.15 -1.13 10.28
C GLU A 94 11.49 -1.45 9.61
N THR A 95 11.57 -2.51 8.82
CA THR A 95 12.75 -2.83 8.02
C THR A 95 13.11 -1.74 7.01
N PHE A 96 12.12 -0.95 6.54
CA PHE A 96 12.32 0.23 5.70
C PHE A 96 12.54 1.46 6.58
N HIS A 97 13.78 1.73 6.89
CA HIS A 97 14.20 2.89 7.67
C HIS A 97 15.48 3.48 7.08
N PRO A 98 15.77 4.76 7.30
CA PRO A 98 17.06 5.34 6.95
C PRO A 98 18.17 4.58 7.68
N GLY A 99 19.28 4.31 6.99
CA GLY A 99 20.39 3.58 7.57
C GLY A 99 21.71 3.90 6.88
N VAL A 100 22.80 3.56 7.56
CA VAL A 100 24.14 3.69 6.99
C VAL A 100 24.37 2.51 6.05
N ALA A 101 24.25 2.78 4.73
CA ALA A 101 24.64 1.85 3.68
C ALA A 101 25.46 2.60 2.63
N GLU A 102 26.45 1.95 2.05
CA GLU A 102 27.16 2.50 0.91
C GLU A 102 26.16 2.73 -0.23
N LYS A 103 26.16 3.93 -0.81
CA LYS A 103 25.30 4.30 -1.92
C LYS A 103 25.86 3.76 -3.23
N PHE A 104 25.61 2.48 -3.49
CA PHE A 104 26.09 1.81 -4.69
C PHE A 104 25.29 2.18 -5.94
N TRP A 105 23.95 2.25 -5.80
CA TRP A 105 23.06 2.61 -6.90
C TRP A 105 22.75 4.11 -6.89
N ASP A 106 22.82 4.75 -8.05
CA ASP A 106 22.38 6.13 -8.18
C ASP A 106 20.86 6.19 -8.27
N ILE A 107 20.26 5.29 -9.04
CA ILE A 107 18.82 5.25 -9.33
C ILE A 107 18.26 3.87 -9.01
N LEU A 108 17.18 3.83 -8.24
CA LEU A 108 16.37 2.64 -8.02
C LEU A 108 14.99 2.82 -8.68
N TYR A 109 14.55 1.80 -9.41
CA TYR A 109 13.20 1.70 -9.95
C TYR A 109 12.62 0.33 -9.59
N VAL A 110 11.42 0.31 -9.00
CA VAL A 110 10.72 -0.94 -8.63
C VAL A 110 9.32 -0.90 -9.19
N ALA A 111 9.04 -1.73 -10.17
CA ALA A 111 7.72 -1.75 -10.80
C ALA A 111 7.42 -3.10 -11.46
N ARG A 112 6.15 -3.54 -11.39
CA ARG A 112 5.66 -4.66 -12.20
C ARG A 112 5.56 -4.25 -13.67
N ALA A 113 5.67 -5.25 -14.56
CA ALA A 113 5.59 -5.06 -15.99
C ALA A 113 4.13 -4.82 -16.46
N VAL A 114 3.56 -3.68 -16.13
CA VAL A 114 2.20 -3.25 -16.52
C VAL A 114 2.22 -1.87 -17.18
N ASN A 115 1.28 -1.61 -18.10
CA ASN A 115 1.33 -0.44 -18.97
C ASN A 115 1.32 0.90 -18.23
N PHE A 116 0.51 1.05 -17.17
CA PHE A 116 0.40 2.31 -16.41
C PHE A 116 1.67 2.66 -15.61
N LYS A 117 2.63 1.73 -15.47
CA LYS A 117 3.94 2.02 -14.86
C LYS A 117 4.87 2.81 -15.79
N ARG A 118 4.53 2.94 -17.08
CA ARG A 118 5.28 3.74 -18.04
C ARG A 118 6.78 3.42 -18.04
N ILE A 119 7.12 2.13 -18.05
CA ILE A 119 8.51 1.66 -18.04
C ILE A 119 9.30 2.12 -19.28
N PRO A 120 8.73 2.14 -20.50
CA PRO A 120 9.44 2.71 -21.65
C PRO A 120 9.88 4.16 -21.43
N GLU A 121 9.06 4.99 -20.81
CA GLU A 121 9.36 6.39 -20.48
C GLU A 121 10.50 6.49 -19.44
N PHE A 122 10.60 5.52 -18.51
CA PHE A 122 11.77 5.40 -17.64
C PHE A 122 13.04 5.08 -18.43
N PHE A 123 12.98 4.15 -19.37
CA PHE A 123 14.11 3.83 -20.24
C PHE A 123 14.56 5.02 -21.09
N ASP A 124 13.62 5.77 -21.65
CA ASP A 124 13.89 6.99 -22.40
C ASP A 124 14.60 8.04 -21.53
N ALA A 125 14.19 8.18 -20.27
CA ALA A 125 14.85 9.08 -19.33
C ALA A 125 16.31 8.66 -19.06
N ILE A 126 16.56 7.35 -18.80
CA ILE A 126 17.91 6.83 -18.61
C ILE A 126 18.74 6.96 -19.90
N ARG A 127 18.15 6.67 -21.07
CA ARG A 127 18.85 6.86 -22.35
C ARG A 127 19.33 8.29 -22.52
N LYS A 128 18.47 9.28 -22.27
CA LYS A 128 18.84 10.70 -22.34
C LYS A 128 19.95 11.06 -21.35
N LEU A 129 19.94 10.52 -20.13
CA LEU A 129 21.01 10.73 -19.17
C LEU A 129 22.36 10.18 -19.67
N TYR A 130 22.37 8.98 -20.25
CA TYR A 130 23.58 8.39 -20.82
C TYR A 130 24.07 9.16 -22.05
N ASP A 131 23.19 9.63 -22.92
CA ASP A 131 23.52 10.48 -24.07
C ASP A 131 24.12 11.83 -23.65
N GLN A 132 23.74 12.34 -22.48
CA GLN A 132 24.32 13.54 -21.86
C GLN A 132 25.65 13.26 -21.14
N GLY A 133 26.13 12.01 -21.12
CA GLY A 133 27.37 11.62 -20.52
C GLY A 133 27.29 11.25 -19.03
N HIS A 134 26.11 11.24 -18.43
CA HIS A 134 25.94 10.75 -17.06
C HIS A 134 26.05 9.22 -17.02
N LYS A 135 26.94 8.72 -16.13
CA LYS A 135 27.16 7.27 -15.96
C LYS A 135 26.54 6.77 -14.66
N TYR A 136 25.25 7.02 -14.48
CA TYR A 136 24.54 6.58 -13.29
C TYR A 136 24.36 5.07 -13.26
N ARG A 137 24.58 4.49 -12.08
CA ARG A 137 24.24 3.08 -11.81
C ARG A 137 22.76 2.95 -11.52
N VAL A 138 22.07 2.18 -12.34
CA VAL A 138 20.60 1.99 -12.27
C VAL A 138 20.31 0.57 -11.86
N LEU A 139 19.45 0.40 -10.87
CA LEU A 139 18.82 -0.88 -10.54
C LEU A 139 17.33 -0.81 -10.84
N PHE A 140 16.88 -1.60 -11.78
CA PHE A 140 15.45 -1.83 -12.03
C PHE A 140 15.04 -3.21 -11.54
N ILE A 141 14.20 -3.26 -10.52
CA ILE A 141 13.59 -4.50 -9.99
C ILE A 141 12.20 -4.64 -10.61
N CYS A 142 12.03 -5.67 -11.45
CA CYS A 142 10.79 -5.95 -12.17
C CYS A 142 10.17 -7.28 -11.72
N PRO A 143 9.29 -7.25 -10.72
CA PRO A 143 8.57 -8.45 -10.33
C PRO A 143 7.46 -8.79 -11.34
N VAL A 144 7.32 -10.08 -11.66
CA VAL A 144 6.25 -10.62 -12.52
C VAL A 144 5.19 -11.27 -11.65
N ALA A 145 3.97 -10.73 -11.66
CA ALA A 145 2.90 -11.23 -10.80
C ALA A 145 2.38 -12.61 -11.25
N PRO A 146 2.07 -13.52 -10.31
CA PRO A 146 1.62 -14.87 -10.63
C PRO A 146 0.16 -14.94 -11.12
N TYR A 147 -0.65 -13.92 -10.84
CA TYR A 147 -2.10 -13.93 -11.04
C TYR A 147 -2.58 -13.43 -12.41
N ASP A 148 -1.73 -12.75 -13.17
CA ASP A 148 -2.01 -12.42 -14.58
C ASP A 148 -0.83 -12.79 -15.49
N PRO A 149 -0.62 -14.10 -15.74
CA PRO A 149 0.59 -14.56 -16.39
C PRO A 149 0.65 -14.26 -17.88
N LYS A 150 -0.49 -13.93 -18.53
CA LYS A 150 -0.48 -13.72 -19.99
C LYS A 150 -0.18 -12.28 -20.36
N GLU A 151 -0.88 -11.31 -19.76
CA GLU A 151 -0.71 -9.90 -20.06
C GLU A 151 0.62 -9.38 -19.53
N GLU A 152 0.95 -9.62 -18.27
CA GLU A 152 2.23 -9.21 -17.69
C GLU A 152 3.43 -9.84 -18.40
N LYS A 153 3.36 -11.12 -18.78
CA LYS A 153 4.43 -11.74 -19.58
C LYS A 153 4.60 -11.04 -20.93
N THR A 154 3.51 -10.70 -21.61
CA THR A 154 3.57 -10.01 -22.88
C THR A 154 4.21 -8.62 -22.75
N VAL A 155 3.81 -7.87 -21.73
CA VAL A 155 4.41 -6.56 -21.40
C VAL A 155 5.86 -6.73 -20.99
N PHE A 156 6.17 -7.71 -20.14
CA PHE A 156 7.53 -7.99 -19.70
C PHE A 156 8.48 -8.30 -20.86
N TYR A 157 8.09 -9.15 -21.80
CA TYR A 157 8.94 -9.46 -22.97
C TYR A 157 9.15 -8.23 -23.87
N LYS A 158 8.12 -7.39 -24.02
CA LYS A 158 8.27 -6.12 -24.74
C LYS A 158 9.27 -5.18 -24.04
N ILE A 159 9.17 -5.06 -22.73
CA ILE A 159 10.07 -4.25 -21.91
C ILE A 159 11.51 -4.75 -22.05
N ARG A 160 11.72 -6.06 -21.94
CA ARG A 160 13.04 -6.67 -22.12
C ARG A 160 13.60 -6.42 -23.53
N ASP A 161 12.79 -6.57 -24.57
CA ASP A 161 13.19 -6.30 -25.95
C ASP A 161 13.59 -4.83 -26.17
N VAL A 162 12.85 -3.90 -25.57
CA VAL A 162 13.20 -2.46 -25.59
C VAL A 162 14.51 -2.22 -24.86
N TYR A 163 14.69 -2.78 -23.67
CA TYR A 163 15.94 -2.67 -22.90
C TYR A 163 17.13 -3.21 -23.68
N ASP A 164 16.99 -4.42 -24.27
CA ASP A 164 18.07 -5.07 -25.02
C ASP A 164 18.48 -4.30 -26.27
N LYS A 165 17.53 -3.58 -26.92
CA LYS A 165 17.79 -2.76 -28.10
C LYS A 165 18.30 -1.38 -27.78
N MET A 166 17.89 -0.81 -26.66
CA MET A 166 18.17 0.59 -26.32
C MET A 166 19.53 0.79 -25.67
N PHE A 167 20.01 -0.20 -24.91
CA PHE A 167 21.25 -0.11 -24.13
C PHE A 167 22.33 -1.04 -24.69
N SER A 168 23.54 -0.50 -24.92
CA SER A 168 24.73 -1.29 -25.27
C SER A 168 25.18 -2.16 -24.10
N GLU A 169 26.02 -3.16 -24.37
CA GLU A 169 26.56 -4.05 -23.32
C GLU A 169 27.31 -3.28 -22.23
N SER A 170 28.09 -2.27 -22.60
CA SER A 170 28.79 -1.42 -21.63
C SER A 170 27.85 -0.54 -20.80
N GLU A 171 26.69 -0.19 -21.30
CA GLU A 171 25.67 0.52 -20.54
C GLU A 171 24.86 -0.41 -19.63
N LYS A 172 24.66 -1.66 -20.05
CA LYS A 172 24.04 -2.70 -19.22
C LYS A 172 24.90 -3.06 -18.00
N ASP A 173 26.22 -2.85 -18.04
CA ASP A 173 27.07 -2.94 -16.85
C ASP A 173 26.72 -1.91 -15.77
N LEU A 174 26.13 -0.79 -16.18
CA LEU A 174 25.64 0.27 -15.30
C LEU A 174 24.14 0.16 -15.01
N PHE A 175 23.36 -0.38 -15.95
CA PHE A 175 21.92 -0.52 -15.83
C PHE A 175 21.51 -1.98 -15.64
N ASN A 176 21.31 -2.40 -14.41
CA ASN A 176 20.93 -3.76 -14.08
C ASN A 176 19.39 -3.92 -14.04
N LEU A 177 18.86 -4.79 -14.89
CA LEU A 177 17.46 -5.23 -14.88
C LEU A 177 17.35 -6.55 -14.12
N LEU A 178 16.79 -6.50 -12.93
CA LEU A 178 16.57 -7.64 -12.07
C LEU A 178 15.11 -8.09 -12.16
N THR A 179 14.89 -9.24 -12.78
CA THR A 179 13.54 -9.81 -12.95
C THR A 179 13.24 -10.84 -11.88
N ILE A 180 12.02 -10.80 -11.35
CA ILE A 180 11.58 -11.67 -10.27
C ILE A 180 10.33 -12.40 -10.70
N ASP A 181 10.38 -13.73 -10.66
CA ASP A 181 9.21 -14.57 -10.92
C ASP A 181 8.65 -15.11 -9.60
N TYR A 182 7.50 -14.60 -9.18
CA TYR A 182 6.83 -15.02 -7.95
C TYR A 182 6.36 -16.46 -7.89
N ARG A 183 6.41 -17.20 -9.01
CA ARG A 183 6.09 -18.62 -9.03
C ARG A 183 7.15 -19.47 -8.33
N TYR A 184 8.34 -18.93 -8.14
CA TYR A 184 9.41 -19.58 -7.43
C TYR A 184 9.59 -18.95 -6.06
N PRO A 185 9.91 -19.75 -5.02
CA PRO A 185 10.25 -19.22 -3.71
C PRO A 185 11.33 -18.17 -3.91
N PHE A 186 10.97 -16.93 -3.62
CA PHE A 186 11.81 -15.84 -4.04
C PHE A 186 12.75 -15.41 -2.94
N PRO A 187 13.98 -15.09 -3.32
CA PRO A 187 15.02 -14.71 -2.38
C PRO A 187 14.90 -13.28 -1.84
N PHE A 188 13.95 -12.43 -2.31
CA PHE A 188 13.80 -11.12 -1.70
C PHE A 188 12.80 -11.18 -0.57
N ASP A 189 13.31 -11.35 0.62
CA ASP A 189 12.60 -10.92 1.79
C ASP A 189 12.57 -9.37 1.83
N LEU A 190 11.78 -8.83 2.73
CA LEU A 190 11.66 -7.38 2.87
C LEU A 190 12.99 -6.73 3.31
N ASN A 191 13.86 -7.46 4.02
CA ASN A 191 15.16 -6.97 4.44
C ASN A 191 16.09 -6.76 3.25
N THR A 192 16.12 -7.71 2.31
CA THR A 192 16.88 -7.60 1.07
C THR A 192 16.36 -6.44 0.21
N LEU A 193 15.04 -6.31 0.08
CA LEU A 193 14.45 -5.19 -0.64
C LEU A 193 14.80 -3.86 0.03
N ALA A 194 14.66 -3.74 1.34
CA ALA A 194 15.01 -2.55 2.08
C ALA A 194 16.51 -2.19 1.97
N HIS A 195 17.39 -3.20 1.85
CA HIS A 195 18.81 -2.97 1.59
C HIS A 195 19.02 -2.28 0.24
N PHE A 196 18.32 -2.67 -0.83
CA PHE A 196 18.41 -1.97 -2.11
C PHE A 196 17.94 -0.52 -2.02
N TYR A 197 16.87 -0.24 -1.28
CA TYR A 197 16.47 1.14 -1.03
C TYR A 197 17.58 1.91 -0.32
N ARG A 198 18.11 1.41 0.80
CA ARG A 198 19.18 2.07 1.56
C ARG A 198 20.47 2.27 0.76
N SER A 199 20.82 1.35 -0.15
CA SER A 199 22.01 1.45 -0.99
C SER A 199 21.81 2.28 -2.27
N SER A 200 20.64 2.90 -2.45
CA SER A 200 20.34 3.77 -3.58
C SER A 200 20.34 5.25 -3.17
N LYS A 201 20.54 6.17 -4.15
CA LYS A 201 20.51 7.62 -3.92
C LYS A 201 19.12 8.20 -4.13
N VAL A 202 18.41 7.78 -5.19
CA VAL A 202 17.10 8.28 -5.54
C VAL A 202 16.20 7.13 -5.99
N PHE A 203 14.91 7.21 -5.68
CA PHE A 203 13.89 6.34 -6.22
C PHE A 203 13.15 7.05 -7.34
N VAL A 204 13.00 6.41 -8.49
CA VAL A 204 12.28 6.96 -9.65
C VAL A 204 11.02 6.13 -9.91
N HIS A 205 9.92 6.79 -10.22
CA HIS A 205 8.68 6.12 -10.57
C HIS A 205 7.87 6.87 -11.62
N THR A 206 7.72 6.28 -12.79
CA THR A 206 7.13 6.94 -13.97
C THR A 206 5.64 6.69 -14.16
N ALA A 207 4.97 6.02 -13.23
CA ALA A 207 3.53 5.78 -13.33
C ALA A 207 2.75 7.10 -13.46
N ASP A 208 1.71 7.09 -14.30
CA ASP A 208 0.83 8.24 -14.56
C ASP A 208 -0.55 8.11 -13.90
N ASP A 209 -0.85 6.97 -13.32
CA ASP A 209 -2.12 6.70 -12.63
C ASP A 209 -1.91 5.80 -11.41
N GLU A 210 -1.10 6.23 -10.46
CA GLU A 210 -0.84 5.49 -9.23
C GLU A 210 -0.75 6.40 -8.01
N ARG A 211 -1.87 6.74 -7.42
CA ARG A 211 -1.93 7.68 -6.29
C ARG A 211 -1.59 7.07 -4.93
N ARG A 212 -1.41 5.75 -4.84
CA ARG A 212 -1.06 5.02 -3.62
C ARG A 212 0.11 4.09 -3.89
N CYS A 213 1.24 4.72 -4.11
CA CYS A 213 2.46 4.04 -4.55
C CYS A 213 3.21 3.47 -3.36
N ARG A 214 2.93 2.21 -2.99
CA ARG A 214 3.62 1.54 -1.86
C ARG A 214 5.14 1.53 -2.02
N VAL A 215 5.65 1.34 -3.24
CA VAL A 215 7.10 1.34 -3.48
C VAL A 215 7.73 2.73 -3.28
N ALA A 216 6.98 3.81 -3.50
CA ALA A 216 7.41 5.15 -3.14
C ALA A 216 7.39 5.35 -1.61
N SER A 217 6.38 4.81 -0.90
CA SER A 217 6.37 4.84 0.57
C SER A 217 7.59 4.13 1.17
N TYR A 218 8.02 3.01 0.59
CA TYR A 218 9.26 2.34 0.99
C TYR A 218 10.50 3.22 0.77
N ALA A 219 10.53 3.99 -0.32
CA ALA A 219 11.62 4.93 -0.58
C ALA A 219 11.68 6.02 0.47
N TRP A 220 10.56 6.70 0.74
CA TRP A 220 10.49 7.75 1.76
C TRP A 220 10.81 7.22 3.16
N ALA A 221 10.24 6.07 3.54
CA ALA A 221 10.56 5.43 4.82
C ALA A 221 12.05 5.07 4.94
N SER A 222 12.71 4.75 3.83
CA SER A 222 14.15 4.44 3.78
C SER A 222 15.04 5.68 3.63
N GLY A 223 14.49 6.88 3.64
CA GLY A 223 15.25 8.13 3.52
C GLY A 223 15.68 8.46 2.09
N LEU A 224 14.96 8.00 1.06
CA LEU A 224 15.23 8.32 -0.32
C LEU A 224 14.28 9.41 -0.83
N PRO A 225 14.78 10.41 -1.55
CA PRO A 225 13.95 11.28 -2.36
C PRO A 225 13.33 10.47 -3.52
N VAL A 226 12.14 10.87 -3.91
CA VAL A 226 11.38 10.24 -5.00
C VAL A 226 11.25 11.23 -6.16
N VAL A 227 11.56 10.77 -7.37
CA VAL A 227 11.22 11.47 -8.62
C VAL A 227 10.02 10.76 -9.24
N GLY A 228 8.91 11.47 -9.38
CA GLY A 228 7.68 10.87 -9.91
C GLY A 228 6.63 11.88 -10.30
N MET A 229 5.68 11.47 -11.14
CA MET A 229 4.55 12.33 -11.51
C MET A 229 3.71 12.68 -10.27
N GLU A 230 2.92 13.75 -10.34
CA GLU A 230 2.05 14.25 -9.25
C GLU A 230 1.29 13.13 -8.52
N CYS A 231 0.74 12.19 -9.27
CA CYS A 231 -0.03 11.08 -8.72
C CYS A 231 0.78 10.20 -7.74
N VAL A 232 2.10 10.09 -7.90
CA VAL A 232 2.98 9.31 -7.01
C VAL A 232 3.11 9.99 -5.65
N GLY A 233 3.10 11.31 -5.62
CA GLY A 233 3.19 12.13 -4.40
C GLY A 233 1.93 12.15 -3.53
N GLY A 234 0.84 11.51 -3.96
CA GLY A 234 -0.48 11.62 -3.33
C GLY A 234 -0.59 11.15 -1.87
N LEU A 235 0.41 10.42 -1.35
CA LEU A 235 0.47 9.99 0.06
C LEU A 235 1.30 10.93 0.94
N LEU A 236 2.05 11.85 0.36
CA LEU A 236 2.84 12.79 1.12
C LEU A 236 1.95 13.88 1.74
N PRO A 237 2.19 14.24 3.01
CA PRO A 237 1.61 15.45 3.56
C PRO A 237 2.08 16.68 2.76
N SER A 238 1.30 17.74 2.79
CA SER A 238 1.57 18.97 2.03
C SER A 238 2.97 19.51 2.27
N GLU A 239 3.45 19.44 3.51
CA GLU A 239 4.77 19.90 3.93
C GLU A 239 5.92 19.10 3.33
N ALA A 240 5.66 17.86 2.96
CA ALA A 240 6.65 16.96 2.39
C ALA A 240 6.59 16.83 0.85
N ARG A 241 5.63 17.52 0.20
CA ARG A 241 5.53 17.52 -1.26
C ARG A 241 6.58 18.36 -1.96
N GLU A 242 7.31 19.18 -1.21
CA GLU A 242 8.40 19.96 -1.74
C GLU A 242 9.75 19.24 -1.56
N SER A 243 10.74 19.62 -2.39
CA SER A 243 12.12 19.19 -2.22
C SER A 243 12.58 19.35 -0.75
N PRO A 244 13.26 18.39 -0.13
CA PRO A 244 14.04 17.30 -0.76
C PRO A 244 13.32 15.96 -0.89
N TYR A 245 12.07 15.84 -0.55
CA TYR A 245 11.39 14.55 -0.48
C TYR A 245 10.82 14.09 -1.81
N PHE A 246 10.31 15.04 -2.60
CA PHE A 246 9.63 14.75 -3.84
C PHE A 246 10.05 15.72 -4.95
N PHE A 247 10.44 15.18 -6.09
CA PHE A 247 10.81 15.91 -7.29
C PHE A 247 9.79 15.56 -8.36
N GLU A 248 8.99 16.54 -8.74
CA GLU A 248 7.84 16.35 -9.62
C GLU A 248 8.15 16.87 -11.02
N PRO A 249 8.45 15.97 -12.02
CA PRO A 249 8.53 16.36 -13.41
C PRO A 249 7.14 16.75 -13.94
N LYS A 250 7.06 17.81 -14.72
CA LYS A 250 5.82 18.25 -15.34
C LYS A 250 5.43 17.41 -16.56
N SER A 251 6.40 16.72 -17.12
CA SER A 251 6.25 15.82 -18.26
C SER A 251 7.31 14.73 -18.23
N TYR A 252 7.15 13.67 -19.03
CA TYR A 252 8.18 12.64 -19.15
C TYR A 252 9.51 13.17 -19.71
N ALA A 253 9.49 14.29 -20.42
CA ALA A 253 10.70 14.92 -20.93
C ALA A 253 11.58 15.51 -19.82
N ASP A 254 11.00 15.85 -18.68
CA ASP A 254 11.66 16.53 -17.57
C ASP A 254 12.32 15.55 -16.56
N PHE A 255 12.00 14.25 -16.65
CA PHE A 255 12.56 13.25 -15.72
C PHE A 255 14.09 13.31 -15.62
N PRO A 256 14.88 13.41 -16.72
CA PRO A 256 16.34 13.49 -16.59
C PRO A 256 16.80 14.65 -15.71
N ALA A 257 16.21 15.83 -15.89
CA ALA A 257 16.58 17.03 -15.14
C ALA A 257 16.23 16.88 -13.64
N GLU A 258 15.03 16.35 -13.33
CA GLU A 258 14.62 16.16 -11.93
C GLU A 258 15.43 15.04 -11.24
N ILE A 259 15.86 14.00 -11.97
CA ILE A 259 16.76 12.95 -11.45
C ILE A 259 18.13 13.57 -11.11
N ILE A 260 18.73 14.38 -12.00
CA ILE A 260 19.99 15.06 -11.74
C ILE A 260 19.87 15.96 -10.51
N LYS A 261 18.81 16.74 -10.43
CA LYS A 261 18.52 17.64 -9.30
C LYS A 261 18.38 16.86 -7.99
N ALA A 262 17.64 15.76 -7.98
CA ALA A 262 17.46 14.91 -6.80
C ALA A 262 18.79 14.33 -6.31
N ILE A 263 19.60 13.77 -7.20
CA ILE A 263 20.91 13.20 -6.86
C ILE A 263 21.86 14.29 -6.35
N SER A 264 21.84 15.49 -6.93
CA SER A 264 22.74 16.60 -6.59
C SER A 264 22.38 17.26 -5.26
N SER A 265 21.12 17.20 -4.84
CA SER A 265 20.65 17.84 -3.61
C SER A 265 20.85 17.00 -2.33
N LEU A 266 21.16 15.70 -2.47
CA LEU A 266 21.26 14.77 -1.33
C LEU A 266 22.22 15.20 -0.21
N PRO A 267 23.41 15.78 -0.47
CA PRO A 267 24.35 16.16 0.61
C PRO A 267 23.95 17.44 1.36
N ALA A 268 23.13 18.28 0.78
CA ALA A 268 22.88 19.65 1.25
C ALA A 268 21.61 19.79 2.11
N GLN A 269 20.72 18.80 2.08
CA GLN A 269 19.40 18.92 2.70
C GLN A 269 19.21 17.81 3.73
N GLY A 270 18.95 18.21 4.98
CA GLY A 270 18.58 17.28 6.05
C GLY A 270 17.29 16.55 5.69
N TRP A 271 17.26 15.26 5.97
CA TRP A 271 16.07 14.45 5.90
C TRP A 271 15.28 14.60 7.20
N ASP A 272 14.04 15.03 7.13
CA ASP A 272 13.17 15.06 8.31
C ASP A 272 12.65 13.65 8.60
N GLN A 273 13.42 12.92 9.40
CA GLN A 273 13.10 11.54 9.77
C GLN A 273 11.80 11.45 10.56
N VAL A 274 11.49 12.45 11.39
CA VAL A 274 10.30 12.43 12.23
C VAL A 274 9.05 12.51 11.34
N LEU A 275 9.00 13.47 10.43
CA LEU A 275 7.88 13.61 9.50
C LEU A 275 7.65 12.34 8.66
N MET A 276 8.72 11.74 8.14
CA MET A 276 8.62 10.53 7.34
C MET A 276 8.22 9.31 8.16
N GLN A 277 8.70 9.16 9.38
CA GLN A 277 8.31 8.08 10.28
C GLN A 277 6.84 8.21 10.69
N GLU A 278 6.39 9.38 11.05
CA GLU A 278 4.98 9.64 11.41
C GLU A 278 4.03 9.39 10.23
N THR A 279 4.51 9.58 9.00
CA THR A 279 3.72 9.37 7.79
C THR A 279 3.73 7.92 7.30
N PHE A 280 4.87 7.22 7.40
CA PHE A 280 5.10 5.94 6.71
C PHE A 280 5.62 4.80 7.60
N SER A 281 5.58 4.87 8.91
CA SER A 281 6.08 3.80 9.76
C SER A 281 4.96 3.02 10.46
N GLU A 282 5.00 1.71 10.39
CA GLU A 282 4.11 0.82 11.17
C GLU A 282 4.22 1.05 12.70
N ALA A 283 5.34 1.60 13.18
CA ALA A 283 5.52 1.94 14.59
C ALA A 283 4.76 3.20 15.01
N TYR A 284 4.71 4.22 14.17
CA TYR A 284 4.18 5.56 14.52
C TYR A 284 2.81 5.86 13.90
N THR A 285 2.61 5.47 12.66
CA THR A 285 1.37 5.72 11.90
C THR A 285 0.09 5.18 12.57
N PRO A 286 0.10 4.07 13.34
CA PRO A 286 -1.08 3.64 14.08
C PRO A 286 -1.61 4.66 15.09
N ASN A 287 -0.75 5.52 15.65
CA ASN A 287 -1.19 6.57 16.56
C ASN A 287 -2.02 7.63 15.80
N THR A 288 -1.57 8.01 14.61
CA THR A 288 -2.31 8.94 13.74
C THR A 288 -3.65 8.34 13.30
N LEU A 289 -3.68 7.06 12.94
CA LEU A 289 -4.92 6.34 12.62
C LEU A 289 -5.87 6.33 13.82
N ASP A 290 -5.35 6.09 15.03
CA ASP A 290 -6.15 6.04 16.25
C ASP A 290 -6.81 7.39 16.57
N LEU A 291 -6.11 8.50 16.35
CA LEU A 291 -6.67 9.84 16.46
C LEU A 291 -7.79 10.09 15.44
N TRP A 292 -7.61 9.67 14.21
CA TRP A 292 -8.66 9.78 13.19
C TRP A 292 -9.89 8.95 13.55
N LEU A 293 -9.70 7.72 14.00
CA LEU A 293 -10.79 6.83 14.43
C LEU A 293 -11.56 7.41 15.62
N SER A 294 -10.87 8.06 16.57
CA SER A 294 -11.50 8.78 17.68
C SER A 294 -12.45 9.88 17.16
N ARG A 295 -12.01 10.67 16.17
CA ARG A 295 -12.86 11.70 15.54
C ARG A 295 -14.06 11.10 14.80
N MET A 296 -13.88 9.93 14.14
CA MET A 296 -15.00 9.25 13.47
C MET A 296 -16.02 8.72 14.49
N ALA A 297 -15.56 8.17 15.61
CA ALA A 297 -16.42 7.71 16.69
C ALA A 297 -17.22 8.87 17.33
N GLU A 298 -16.57 10.00 17.61
CA GLU A 298 -17.22 11.20 18.11
C GLU A 298 -18.35 11.68 17.17
N ARG A 299 -18.10 11.74 15.87
CA ARG A 299 -19.12 12.09 14.87
C ARG A 299 -20.32 11.14 14.87
N ARG A 300 -20.12 9.89 15.27
CA ARG A 300 -21.15 8.86 15.38
C ARG A 300 -21.80 8.81 16.77
N GLY A 301 -21.33 9.56 17.74
CA GLY A 301 -21.76 9.48 19.13
C GLY A 301 -21.39 8.15 19.80
N LEU A 302 -20.34 7.49 19.34
CA LEU A 302 -19.83 6.25 19.91
C LEU A 302 -18.68 6.53 20.88
N ALA A 303 -18.64 5.80 22.00
CA ALA A 303 -17.49 5.84 22.89
C ALA A 303 -16.26 5.23 22.19
N TYR A 304 -15.10 5.87 22.31
CA TYR A 304 -13.84 5.40 21.76
C TYR A 304 -12.69 5.70 22.71
N GLN A 305 -11.92 4.67 23.03
CA GLN A 305 -10.76 4.77 23.87
C GLN A 305 -9.49 4.54 23.05
N ALA A 306 -8.68 5.55 22.82
CA ALA A 306 -7.45 5.46 22.05
C ALA A 306 -6.44 4.47 22.68
N GLY A 307 -5.46 4.02 21.89
CA GLY A 307 -4.36 3.15 22.34
C GLY A 307 -4.65 1.64 22.31
N ARG A 308 -5.80 1.22 21.78
CA ARG A 308 -6.20 -0.19 21.71
C ARG A 308 -6.33 -0.76 20.30
N LEU A 309 -5.70 -0.12 19.32
CA LEU A 309 -5.62 -0.68 17.96
C LEU A 309 -4.74 -1.94 17.95
N SER A 310 -5.20 -2.97 17.27
CA SER A 310 -4.32 -4.08 16.93
C SER A 310 -3.31 -3.63 15.88
N ARG A 311 -2.06 -3.40 16.29
CA ARG A 311 -0.98 -2.84 15.45
C ARG A 311 -0.31 -3.87 14.55
N ALA A 312 -0.45 -5.17 14.88
CA ALA A 312 0.23 -6.23 14.15
C ALA A 312 -0.15 -6.23 12.68
N ASN A 313 0.87 -6.13 11.80
CA ASN A 313 0.76 -6.28 10.34
C ASN A 313 -0.30 -5.40 9.68
N LEU A 314 -0.46 -4.14 10.10
CA LEU A 314 -1.47 -3.24 9.53
C LEU A 314 -1.31 -3.07 8.02
N SER A 315 -0.08 -2.96 7.50
CA SER A 315 0.20 -2.89 6.06
C SER A 315 -0.32 -4.11 5.30
N ILE A 316 -0.18 -5.31 5.87
CA ILE A 316 -0.68 -6.55 5.27
C ILE A 316 -2.19 -6.63 5.40
N ARG A 317 -2.74 -6.32 6.57
CA ARG A 317 -4.18 -6.42 6.87
C ARG A 317 -5.01 -5.44 6.05
N LEU A 318 -4.56 -4.20 5.91
CA LEU A 318 -5.19 -3.17 5.09
C LEU A 318 -4.89 -3.35 3.59
N GLY A 319 -3.75 -3.96 3.25
CA GLY A 319 -3.31 -4.14 1.87
C GLY A 319 -3.79 -5.42 1.17
N ARG A 320 -4.44 -6.33 1.87
CA ARG A 320 -4.93 -7.60 1.29
C ARG A 320 -6.21 -7.43 0.49
N HIS A 321 -6.14 -6.77 -0.66
CA HIS A 321 -7.29 -6.60 -1.54
C HIS A 321 -7.56 -7.78 -2.47
N HIS A 322 -6.57 -8.65 -2.72
CA HIS A 322 -6.60 -9.55 -3.87
C HIS A 322 -6.28 -11.00 -3.55
N ASN A 323 -6.07 -11.38 -2.31
CA ASN A 323 -5.55 -12.70 -2.04
C ASN A 323 -6.64 -13.76 -1.95
N GLY A 324 -6.85 -14.42 -3.08
CA GLY A 324 -6.98 -15.87 -3.14
C GLY A 324 -8.23 -16.45 -2.51
N VAL A 325 -9.38 -15.83 -2.75
CA VAL A 325 -10.62 -16.58 -2.60
C VAL A 325 -11.15 -16.87 -3.99
N GLU A 326 -11.14 -18.13 -4.32
CA GLU A 326 -11.64 -18.63 -5.59
C GLU A 326 -13.16 -18.45 -5.65
N GLY A 327 -13.58 -17.43 -6.38
CA GLY A 327 -14.95 -17.18 -6.78
C GLY A 327 -15.79 -16.30 -5.83
N PRO A 328 -16.68 -15.50 -6.40
CA PRO A 328 -17.49 -14.53 -5.65
C PRO A 328 -18.50 -15.15 -4.67
N ASN A 329 -18.92 -16.39 -4.89
CA ASN A 329 -19.92 -17.05 -4.05
C ASN A 329 -19.35 -17.59 -2.73
N CYS A 330 -18.10 -18.04 -2.69
CA CYS A 330 -17.47 -18.53 -1.46
C CYS A 330 -17.21 -17.42 -0.45
N LEU A 331 -16.88 -16.21 -0.93
CA LEU A 331 -16.60 -15.05 -0.08
C LEU A 331 -17.86 -14.50 0.58
N LYS A 332 -18.99 -14.56 -0.09
CA LYS A 332 -20.25 -14.02 0.37
C LYS A 332 -20.75 -14.76 1.63
N ALA A 333 -20.81 -16.08 1.58
CA ALA A 333 -21.20 -16.90 2.72
C ALA A 333 -20.25 -16.69 3.91
N VAL A 334 -18.93 -16.67 3.65
CA VAL A 334 -17.91 -16.47 4.71
C VAL A 334 -18.02 -15.09 5.36
N LEU A 335 -18.32 -14.03 4.60
CA LEU A 335 -18.45 -12.69 5.16
C LEU A 335 -19.73 -12.56 6.00
N LEU A 336 -20.83 -13.13 5.57
CA LEU A 336 -22.09 -13.14 6.32
C LEU A 336 -21.92 -13.89 7.65
N ASP A 337 -21.40 -15.11 7.62
CA ASP A 337 -21.11 -15.91 8.81
C ASP A 337 -20.17 -15.19 9.78
N PHE A 338 -19.15 -14.53 9.24
CA PHE A 338 -18.22 -13.73 10.03
C PHE A 338 -18.88 -12.53 10.71
N VAL A 339 -19.75 -11.82 9.99
CA VAL A 339 -20.51 -10.68 10.56
C VAL A 339 -21.47 -11.14 11.67
N HIS A 340 -22.17 -12.25 11.48
CA HIS A 340 -23.02 -12.84 12.51
C HIS A 340 -22.20 -13.31 13.74
N TRP A 341 -21.02 -13.88 13.48
CA TRP A 341 -20.11 -14.27 14.56
C TRP A 341 -19.59 -13.05 15.33
N LEU A 342 -19.26 -11.94 14.65
CA LEU A 342 -18.85 -10.70 15.29
C LEU A 342 -19.91 -10.14 16.22
N ASP A 343 -21.17 -10.23 15.84
CA ASP A 343 -22.28 -9.77 16.69
C ASP A 343 -22.43 -10.60 17.97
N SER A 344 -22.25 -11.92 17.87
CA SER A 344 -22.48 -12.86 18.95
C SER A 344 -21.27 -13.22 19.81
N SER A 345 -20.05 -13.03 19.28
CA SER A 345 -18.81 -13.57 19.89
C SER A 345 -17.61 -12.60 19.85
N HIS A 346 -17.89 -11.29 19.77
CA HIS A 346 -16.85 -10.26 19.70
C HIS A 346 -15.90 -10.23 20.90
N ASP A 347 -16.31 -10.75 22.05
CA ASP A 347 -15.51 -10.90 23.26
C ASP A 347 -14.32 -11.86 23.08
N LYS A 348 -14.40 -12.79 22.12
CA LYS A 348 -13.30 -13.72 21.76
C LYS A 348 -12.31 -13.12 20.77
N LEU A 349 -12.65 -12.00 20.14
CA LEU A 349 -11.85 -11.41 19.09
C LEU A 349 -10.45 -10.93 19.53
N PRO A 350 -10.25 -10.34 20.72
CA PRO A 350 -8.92 -9.94 21.18
C PRO A 350 -7.92 -11.10 21.18
N ALA A 351 -8.29 -12.24 21.71
CA ALA A 351 -7.43 -13.43 21.73
C ALA A 351 -7.09 -13.94 20.33
N LEU A 352 -8.01 -13.83 19.37
CA LEU A 352 -7.78 -14.23 17.98
C LEU A 352 -6.86 -13.28 17.24
N LEU A 353 -6.92 -11.98 17.53
CA LEU A 353 -6.02 -10.97 16.93
C LEU A 353 -4.58 -11.13 17.47
N GLU A 354 -4.42 -11.54 18.71
CA GLU A 354 -3.10 -11.82 19.31
C GLU A 354 -2.45 -13.11 18.78
N LEU A 355 -3.27 -14.09 18.35
CA LEU A 355 -2.78 -15.35 17.79
C LEU A 355 -2.28 -15.24 16.34
N GLN A 356 -2.40 -14.11 15.68
CA GLN A 356 -1.83 -13.87 14.36
C GLN A 356 -0.33 -13.59 14.50
N ASP A 357 0.45 -14.65 14.70
CA ASP A 357 1.91 -14.60 14.72
C ASP A 357 2.42 -14.08 13.35
N PRO A 358 3.08 -12.92 13.32
CA PRO A 358 3.56 -12.32 12.10
C PRO A 358 4.58 -13.18 11.35
N GLU A 359 5.40 -13.95 12.06
CA GLU A 359 6.42 -14.80 11.43
C GLU A 359 5.80 -16.03 10.76
N ARG A 360 4.73 -16.60 11.31
CA ARG A 360 3.99 -17.70 10.67
C ARG A 360 3.18 -17.25 9.45
N ALA A 361 2.69 -16.02 9.44
CA ALA A 361 2.00 -15.46 8.27
C ALA A 361 2.94 -15.30 7.07
N ILE A 362 4.23 -15.07 7.30
CA ILE A 362 5.26 -14.95 6.24
C ILE A 362 5.73 -16.33 5.78
N GLN A 363 5.91 -17.29 6.67
CA GLN A 363 6.36 -18.65 6.33
C GLN A 363 5.24 -19.55 5.78
N GLY A 364 3.99 -19.30 6.15
CA GLY A 364 2.81 -20.05 5.68
C GLY A 364 2.08 -19.45 4.48
N SER A 365 2.63 -18.43 3.84
CA SER A 365 1.94 -17.61 2.82
C SER A 365 1.76 -18.29 1.46
N MET A 366 2.10 -19.55 1.29
CA MET A 366 1.76 -20.32 0.09
C MET A 366 0.50 -21.17 0.22
N GLU A 367 -0.05 -21.33 1.41
CA GLU A 367 -1.39 -21.87 1.57
C GLU A 367 -2.36 -20.75 1.97
N PRO A 368 -3.47 -20.56 1.25
CA PRO A 368 -4.49 -19.60 1.64
C PRO A 368 -5.13 -20.08 2.95
N VAL A 369 -4.67 -19.57 4.08
CA VAL A 369 -5.45 -19.66 5.32
C VAL A 369 -6.62 -18.69 5.14
N GLY A 370 -7.61 -19.12 4.37
CA GLY A 370 -8.87 -18.41 4.26
C GLY A 370 -9.53 -18.33 5.63
N VAL A 371 -10.42 -17.37 5.79
CA VAL A 371 -11.31 -17.25 6.96
C VAL A 371 -12.00 -18.59 7.27
N ALA A 372 -12.27 -19.42 6.25
CA ALA A 372 -12.76 -20.79 6.40
C ALA A 372 -11.80 -21.69 7.23
N GLY A 373 -10.49 -21.55 7.08
CA GLY A 373 -9.52 -22.27 7.91
C GLY A 373 -9.46 -21.77 9.35
N LEU A 374 -9.70 -20.47 9.56
CA LEU A 374 -9.77 -19.87 10.88
C LEU A 374 -11.10 -20.25 11.57
N LEU A 375 -12.21 -20.13 10.87
CA LEU A 375 -13.54 -20.51 11.37
C LEU A 375 -13.63 -22.03 11.58
N GLY A 376 -13.06 -22.85 10.70
CA GLY A 376 -12.99 -24.31 10.89
C GLY A 376 -12.26 -24.73 12.17
N ARG A 377 -11.25 -24.01 12.61
CA ARG A 377 -10.56 -24.23 13.90
C ARG A 377 -11.34 -23.70 15.11
N ILE A 378 -12.19 -22.71 14.93
CA ILE A 378 -13.06 -22.16 15.98
C ILE A 378 -14.27 -23.07 16.23
N PHE A 379 -14.85 -23.62 15.15
CA PHE A 379 -16.06 -24.46 15.23
C PHE A 379 -15.78 -25.96 15.43
N SER A 380 -14.51 -26.40 15.33
CA SER A 380 -14.10 -27.79 15.62
C SER A 380 -13.62 -28.01 17.05
N ARG A 381 -13.79 -27.05 17.93
CA ARG A 381 -13.62 -27.14 19.36
C ARG A 381 -14.89 -26.64 20.06
#